data_cf9b98e2f49c1320dafc830cd4bd78c9
#
_entry.id   cf9b98e2f49c1320dafc830cd4bd78c9
#
_cell.length_a   1.000
_cell.length_b   1.000
_cell.length_c   1.000
_cell.angle_alpha   90.00
_cell.angle_beta   90.00
_cell.angle_gamma   90.00
#
_symmetry.space_group_name_H-M   'P 1'
#
loop_
_entity.id
_entity.type
_entity.pdbx_description
1 polymer ?
#
loop_
_entity_poly.entity_id
_entity_poly.type
_entity_poly.pdbx_seq_one_letter_code
_entity_poly.pdbx_strand_id
1 'polypeptide(L)'
;MDTRETHILEFDAVILQNEDMDAAYVEVPFDIKALFGKGRMSVHATFDGVPYKGKIVKMGTPCHIIGIRKDIRKKIGKTFGDLVHVTFCER
;
A
#
# COMPACT_ATOMS: atom_id res chain seq x y z
N MET A 1 -17.71 22.75 10.32
CA MET A 1 -17.60 21.46 9.64
C MET A 1 -16.18 21.26 9.15
N ASP A 2 -15.65 20.11 9.37
CA ASP A 2 -14.33 19.81 8.89
C ASP A 2 -14.39 19.52 7.39
N THR A 3 -13.73 20.37 6.63
CA THR A 3 -13.69 20.21 5.17
C THR A 3 -12.55 19.34 4.72
N ARG A 4 -11.68 18.94 5.64
CA ARG A 4 -10.53 18.09 5.31
C ARG A 4 -10.94 16.63 5.40
N GLU A 5 -11.82 16.26 4.53
CA GLU A 5 -12.21 14.87 4.48
C GLU A 5 -11.00 14.03 4.12
N THR A 6 -10.79 13.01 4.92
CA THR A 6 -9.76 12.04 4.60
C THR A 6 -10.30 11.11 3.53
N HIS A 7 -9.76 11.23 2.35
CA HIS A 7 -10.16 10.34 1.25
C HIS A 7 -9.46 9.01 1.42
N ILE A 8 -10.25 7.97 1.63
CA ILE A 8 -9.73 6.62 1.71
C ILE A 8 -9.86 6.00 0.33
N LEU A 9 -8.75 5.56 -0.21
CA LEU A 9 -8.72 4.86 -1.48
C LEU A 9 -8.63 3.36 -1.23
N GLU A 10 -9.28 2.58 -2.07
CA GLU A 10 -9.34 1.11 -1.92
C GLU A 10 -9.00 0.44 -3.23
N PHE A 11 -8.35 -0.69 -3.12
CA PHE A 11 -8.08 -1.52 -4.29
C PHE A 11 -7.72 -2.94 -3.84
N ASP A 12 -7.82 -3.88 -4.77
CA ASP A 12 -7.34 -5.24 -4.56
C ASP A 12 -6.06 -5.41 -5.34
N ALA A 13 -5.10 -6.12 -4.77
CA ALA A 13 -3.83 -6.34 -5.43
C ALA A 13 -3.24 -7.68 -5.04
N VAL A 14 -2.41 -8.21 -5.91
CA VAL A 14 -1.65 -9.43 -5.63
C VAL A 14 -0.38 -9.04 -4.87
N ILE A 15 -0.07 -9.79 -3.84
CA ILE A 15 1.16 -9.58 -3.07
C ILE A 15 2.34 -10.06 -3.91
N LEU A 16 3.27 -9.15 -4.19
CA LEU A 16 4.44 -9.43 -5.00
C LEU A 16 5.68 -9.55 -4.12
N GLN A 17 6.64 -10.32 -4.58
CA GLN A 17 7.91 -10.48 -3.88
C GLN A 17 8.98 -9.61 -4.53
N ASN A 18 9.75 -8.92 -3.68
CA ASN A 18 10.95 -8.24 -4.15
C ASN A 18 12.03 -9.32 -4.38
N GLU A 19 12.60 -9.35 -5.58
CA GLU A 19 13.54 -10.41 -5.96
C GLU A 19 14.81 -10.44 -5.12
N ASP A 20 15.23 -9.28 -4.61
CA ASP A 20 16.51 -9.16 -3.92
C ASP A 20 16.43 -9.39 -2.41
N MET A 21 15.23 -9.52 -1.86
CA MET A 21 15.06 -9.66 -0.41
C MET A 21 13.74 -10.33 -0.10
N ASP A 22 13.61 -10.86 1.11
CA ASP A 22 12.36 -11.43 1.59
C ASP A 22 11.42 -10.30 1.98
N ALA A 23 11.01 -9.53 1.00
CA ALA A 23 10.11 -8.41 1.19
C ALA A 23 8.94 -8.53 0.23
N ALA A 24 7.78 -8.08 0.69
CA ALA A 24 6.57 -8.12 -0.11
C ALA A 24 6.04 -6.71 -0.33
N TYR A 25 5.34 -6.53 -1.42
CA TYR A 25 4.73 -5.25 -1.74
C TYR A 25 3.50 -5.46 -2.63
N VAL A 26 2.68 -4.42 -2.72
CA VAL A 26 1.58 -4.36 -3.68
C VAL A 26 1.78 -3.12 -4.55
N GLU A 27 1.36 -3.22 -5.79
CA GLU A 27 1.38 -2.08 -6.70
C GLU A 27 0.12 -1.26 -6.50
N VAL A 28 0.27 0.07 -6.42
CA VAL A 28 -0.84 0.99 -6.23
C VAL A 28 -1.35 1.39 -7.61
N PRO A 29 -2.62 1.11 -7.93
CA PRO A 29 -3.15 1.37 -9.27
C PRO A 29 -3.56 2.83 -9.50
N PHE A 30 -3.13 3.74 -8.63
CA PHE A 30 -3.48 5.16 -8.72
C PHE A 30 -2.23 5.98 -9.00
N ASP A 31 -2.41 7.07 -9.74
CA ASP A 31 -1.34 8.03 -9.97
C ASP A 31 -1.21 8.93 -8.75
N ILE A 32 -0.33 8.54 -7.84
CA ILE A 32 -0.15 9.24 -6.57
C ILE A 32 0.32 10.67 -6.78
N LYS A 33 1.19 10.87 -7.75
CA LYS A 33 1.68 12.21 -8.05
C LYS A 33 0.57 13.13 -8.55
N ALA A 34 -0.30 12.62 -9.39
CA ALA A 34 -1.43 13.39 -9.89
C ALA A 34 -2.45 13.68 -8.81
N LEU A 35 -2.72 12.70 -7.93
CA LEU A 35 -3.75 12.84 -6.91
C LEU A 35 -3.27 13.65 -5.71
N PHE A 36 -2.02 13.50 -5.31
CA PHE A 36 -1.51 14.09 -4.05
C PHE A 36 -0.36 15.08 -4.28
N GLY A 37 0.14 15.19 -5.50
CA GLY A 37 1.25 16.09 -5.80
C GLY A 37 2.58 15.66 -5.22
N LYS A 38 2.72 14.39 -4.85
CA LYS A 38 3.91 13.86 -4.19
C LYS A 38 4.43 12.62 -4.91
N GLY A 39 5.74 12.46 -4.94
CA GLY A 39 6.36 11.25 -5.45
C GLY A 39 6.38 10.11 -4.45
N ARG A 40 6.25 10.45 -3.16
CA ARG A 40 6.18 9.50 -2.06
C ARG A 40 5.39 10.13 -0.94
N MET A 41 4.70 9.33 -0.16
CA MET A 41 3.95 9.88 0.98
C MET A 41 3.73 8.83 2.05
N SER A 42 3.61 9.31 3.29
CA SER A 42 3.25 8.46 4.41
C SER A 42 1.75 8.23 4.42
N VAL A 43 1.34 7.01 4.74
CA VAL A 43 -0.07 6.63 4.70
C VAL A 43 -0.47 5.82 5.93
N HIS A 44 -1.76 5.91 6.25
CA HIS A 44 -2.43 4.91 7.07
C HIS A 44 -3.07 3.93 6.11
N ALA A 45 -2.67 2.68 6.16
CA ALA A 45 -3.17 1.66 5.27
C ALA A 45 -3.79 0.51 6.05
N THR A 46 -4.64 -0.26 5.38
CA THR A 46 -5.08 -1.54 5.93
C THR A 46 -4.86 -2.60 4.87
N PHE A 47 -4.51 -3.79 5.32
CA PHE A 47 -4.41 -4.97 4.48
C PHE A 47 -5.41 -5.98 5.03
N ASP A 48 -6.47 -6.27 4.27
CA ASP A 48 -7.59 -7.10 4.74
C ASP A 48 -8.11 -6.64 6.10
N GLY A 49 -8.15 -5.30 6.30
CA GLY A 49 -8.63 -4.72 7.54
C GLY A 49 -7.61 -4.56 8.64
N VAL A 50 -6.40 -5.09 8.49
CA VAL A 50 -5.34 -4.95 9.49
C VAL A 50 -4.61 -3.62 9.28
N PRO A 51 -4.62 -2.72 10.27
CA PRO A 51 -4.02 -1.39 10.10
C PRO A 51 -2.49 -1.44 10.06
N TYR A 52 -1.93 -0.56 9.25
CA TYR A 52 -0.50 -0.47 9.05
C TYR A 52 -0.12 0.97 8.71
N LYS A 53 0.90 1.49 9.39
CA LYS A 53 1.46 2.79 9.05
C LYS A 53 2.64 2.56 8.11
N GLY A 54 2.48 2.98 6.88
CA GLY A 54 3.50 2.73 5.88
C GLY A 54 3.76 3.94 5.01
N LYS A 55 4.43 3.68 3.91
CA LYS A 55 4.74 4.71 2.92
C LYS A 55 4.46 4.17 1.53
N ILE A 56 3.93 5.05 0.69
CA ILE A 56 3.83 4.78 -0.72
C ILE A 56 5.08 5.38 -1.35
N VAL A 57 5.82 4.57 -2.11
CA VAL A 57 7.07 4.99 -2.73
C VAL A 57 7.12 4.46 -4.16
N LYS A 58 8.02 5.02 -4.94
CA LYS A 58 8.29 4.54 -6.30
C LYS A 58 9.76 4.13 -6.34
N MET A 59 10.01 2.84 -6.48
CA MET A 59 11.37 2.30 -6.37
C MET A 59 11.76 1.59 -7.66
N GLY A 60 11.94 2.35 -8.72
CA GLY A 60 12.34 1.79 -10.01
C GLY A 60 11.27 0.98 -10.71
N THR A 61 10.03 1.06 -10.25
CA THR A 61 8.88 0.41 -10.87
C THR A 61 8.06 1.45 -11.63
N PRO A 62 7.25 1.03 -12.62
CA PRO A 62 6.42 1.99 -13.34
C PRO A 62 5.29 2.57 -12.49
N CYS A 63 4.93 1.92 -11.39
CA CYS A 63 3.88 2.40 -10.51
C CYS A 63 4.40 2.54 -9.07
N HIS A 64 3.64 3.26 -8.27
CA HIS A 64 3.95 3.38 -6.84
C HIS A 64 3.64 2.05 -6.16
N ILE A 65 4.33 1.78 -5.04
CA ILE A 65 4.15 0.55 -4.29
C ILE A 65 4.00 0.85 -2.80
N ILE A 66 3.37 -0.09 -2.09
CA ILE A 66 3.32 -0.11 -0.62
C ILE A 66 3.92 -1.44 -0.17
N GLY A 67 4.92 -1.37 0.71
CA GLY A 67 5.49 -2.60 1.28
C GLY A 67 4.54 -3.23 2.29
N ILE A 68 4.52 -4.56 2.34
CA ILE A 68 3.74 -5.30 3.32
C ILE A 68 4.70 -6.03 4.25
N ARG A 69 4.70 -5.65 5.52
CA ARG A 69 5.59 -6.26 6.50
C ARG A 69 5.24 -7.73 6.74
N LYS A 70 6.23 -8.48 7.13
CA LYS A 70 6.06 -9.90 7.38
C LYS A 70 5.03 -10.18 8.47
N ASP A 71 5.00 -9.38 9.53
CA ASP A 71 4.04 -9.54 10.62
C ASP A 71 2.61 -9.29 10.14
N ILE A 72 2.41 -8.36 9.22
CA ILE A 72 1.10 -8.13 8.62
C ILE A 72 0.67 -9.33 7.79
N ARG A 73 1.58 -9.86 6.97
CA ARG A 73 1.27 -11.05 6.17
C ARG A 73 0.87 -12.23 7.05
N LYS A 74 1.54 -12.39 8.17
CA LYS A 74 1.19 -13.46 9.13
C LYS A 74 -0.20 -13.26 9.72
N LYS A 75 -0.54 -12.03 10.07
CA LYS A 75 -1.85 -11.73 10.64
C LYS A 75 -2.99 -12.02 9.69
N ILE A 76 -2.82 -11.73 8.42
CA ILE A 76 -3.87 -11.94 7.43
C ILE A 76 -3.81 -13.33 6.80
N GLY A 77 -2.76 -14.10 7.09
CA GLY A 77 -2.62 -15.45 6.57
C GLY A 77 -2.34 -15.50 5.07
N LYS A 78 -1.67 -14.49 4.54
CA LYS A 78 -1.41 -14.37 3.11
C LYS A 78 0.07 -14.15 2.83
N THR A 79 0.49 -14.52 1.64
CA THR A 79 1.86 -14.39 1.22
C THR A 79 1.92 -14.08 -0.29
N PHE A 80 3.11 -14.20 -0.87
CA PHE A 80 3.32 -13.89 -2.29
C PHE A 80 2.33 -14.64 -3.18
N GLY A 81 1.74 -13.91 -4.11
CA GLY A 81 0.77 -14.47 -5.03
C GLY A 81 -0.69 -14.40 -4.56
N ASP A 82 -0.91 -14.07 -3.30
CA ASP A 82 -2.28 -13.98 -2.77
C ASP A 82 -2.86 -12.60 -3.02
N LEU A 83 -4.17 -12.56 -3.21
CA LEU A 83 -4.90 -11.31 -3.39
C LEU A 83 -5.20 -10.70 -2.03
N VAL A 84 -4.95 -9.41 -1.88
CA VAL A 84 -5.21 -8.68 -0.64
C VAL A 84 -6.03 -7.43 -0.94
N HIS A 85 -6.95 -7.11 -0.04
CA HIS A 85 -7.71 -5.86 -0.13
C HIS A 85 -6.97 -4.77 0.62
N VAL A 86 -6.69 -3.67 -0.05
CA VAL A 86 -5.89 -2.59 0.50
C VAL A 86 -6.70 -1.31 0.54
N THR A 87 -6.65 -0.63 1.68
CA THR A 87 -7.15 0.75 1.77
C THR A 87 -6.01 1.63 2.24
N PHE A 88 -6.03 2.89 1.88
CA PHE A 88 -5.05 3.83 2.40
C PHE A 88 -5.58 5.25 2.37
N CYS A 89 -5.01 6.07 3.26
CA CYS A 89 -5.21 7.51 3.23
C CYS A 89 -3.89 8.17 3.63
N GLU A 90 -3.73 9.42 3.24
CA GLU A 90 -2.52 10.17 3.56
C GLU A 90 -2.47 10.47 5.06
N ARG A 91 -1.27 10.33 5.64
CA ARG A 91 -1.01 10.73 7.02
C ARG A 91 -0.62 12.17 7.11
#